data_4b41348cd744ba48538edaa694703afb
#
_entry.id   4b41348cd744ba48538edaa694703afb
#
_cell.length_a   1.000
_cell.length_b   1.000
_cell.length_c   1.000
_cell.angle_alpha   90.00
_cell.angle_beta   90.00
_cell.angle_gamma   90.00
#
_symmetry.space_group_name_H-M   'P 1'
#
loop_
_entity.id
_entity.type
_entity.pdbx_description
1 polymer ?
#
loop_
_entity_poly.entity_id
_entity_poly.type
_entity_poly.pdbx_seq_one_letter_code
_entity_poly.pdbx_strand_id
1 'polypeptide(L)'
;LAIIDKRRERAGVSEVMNIIGDVRGRRCVLVDDIVDSAGTLCNASEALMKAGAISVSAYVTHGVLSGGAVARVTSSPLEELVITDSIPATEAVKMAHNIRQLTIAPLMAESISRISEERSVSSLFD
;
A
#
# COMPACT_ATOMS: atom_id res chain seq x y z
N LEU A 1 -5.28 15.04 -5.96
CA LEU A 1 -4.20 14.10 -6.27
C LEU A 1 -2.88 14.73 -5.89
N ALA A 2 -2.04 14.01 -5.15
CA ALA A 2 -0.65 14.37 -4.89
C ALA A 2 0.25 13.25 -5.44
N ILE A 3 1.48 13.60 -5.77
CA ILE A 3 2.47 12.65 -6.28
C ILE A 3 3.66 12.66 -5.33
N ILE A 4 4.14 11.48 -4.97
CA ILE A 4 5.39 11.32 -4.22
C ILE A 4 6.47 10.91 -5.21
N ASP A 5 7.41 11.83 -5.46
CA ASP A 5 8.59 11.57 -6.28
C ASP A 5 9.74 11.12 -5.39
N LYS A 6 10.21 9.89 -5.63
CA LYS A 6 11.30 9.28 -4.91
C LYS A 6 12.61 9.52 -5.68
N ARG A 7 13.51 10.32 -5.12
CA ARG A 7 14.83 10.55 -5.71
C ARG A 7 15.93 9.95 -4.82
N ARG A 8 16.79 9.16 -5.43
CA ARG A 8 18.07 8.75 -4.87
C ARG A 8 19.16 9.61 -5.50
N GLU A 9 19.72 10.55 -4.76
CA GLU A 9 20.79 11.42 -5.29
C GLU A 9 22.11 10.65 -5.48
N ARG A 10 22.40 9.64 -4.67
CA ARG A 10 23.57 8.73 -4.78
C ARG A 10 23.30 7.41 -4.05
N ALA A 11 24.05 6.34 -4.42
CA ALA A 11 24.08 5.09 -3.67
C ALA A 11 24.58 5.36 -2.24
N GLY A 12 23.79 4.98 -1.22
CA GLY A 12 24.13 5.18 0.20
C GLY A 12 23.60 6.45 0.86
N VAL A 13 22.92 7.33 0.12
CA VAL A 13 22.26 8.52 0.68
C VAL A 13 20.78 8.21 0.96
N SER A 14 20.25 8.81 2.03
CA SER A 14 18.84 8.70 2.41
C SER A 14 17.91 9.06 1.25
N GLU A 15 16.85 8.29 1.08
CA GLU A 15 15.83 8.61 0.08
C GLU A 15 15.16 9.95 0.40
N VAL A 16 15.20 10.87 -0.55
CA VAL A 16 14.45 12.13 -0.45
C VAL A 16 13.09 11.92 -1.08
N MET A 17 12.04 12.11 -0.30
CA MET A 17 10.66 12.10 -0.76
C MET A 17 10.23 13.52 -1.08
N ASN A 18 9.93 13.80 -2.35
CA ASN A 18 9.39 15.06 -2.78
C ASN A 18 7.88 14.94 -3.01
N ILE A 19 7.09 15.70 -2.27
CA ILE A 19 5.63 15.70 -2.38
C ILE A 19 5.22 16.85 -3.32
N ILE A 20 4.57 16.47 -4.42
CA ILE A 20 4.00 17.41 -5.38
C ILE A 20 2.49 17.45 -5.10
N GLY A 21 1.99 18.63 -4.71
CA GLY A 21 0.62 18.85 -4.31
C GLY A 21 0.49 19.26 -2.84
N ASP A 22 -0.68 19.76 -2.47
CA ASP A 22 -0.97 20.18 -1.09
C ASP A 22 -1.68 19.07 -0.31
N VAL A 23 -1.03 18.60 0.75
CA VAL A 23 -1.53 17.55 1.65
C VAL A 23 -1.87 18.07 3.03
N ARG A 24 -1.63 19.34 3.31
CA ARG A 24 -1.87 19.95 4.62
C ARG A 24 -3.35 19.89 4.99
N GLY A 25 -3.63 19.37 6.18
CA GLY A 25 -5.00 19.22 6.66
C GLY A 25 -5.80 18.14 5.92
N ARG A 26 -5.14 17.27 5.14
CA ARG A 26 -5.79 16.21 4.38
C ARG A 26 -5.55 14.84 5.01
N ARG A 27 -6.54 13.97 4.84
CA ARG A 27 -6.35 12.52 5.02
C ARG A 27 -5.80 11.96 3.71
N CYS A 28 -4.65 11.32 3.78
CA CYS A 28 -3.94 10.82 2.60
C CYS A 28 -4.08 9.30 2.48
N VAL A 29 -4.24 8.85 1.26
CA VAL A 29 -4.22 7.42 0.91
C VAL A 29 -3.10 7.19 -0.07
N LEU A 30 -2.14 6.33 0.30
CA LEU A 30 -1.11 5.81 -0.58
C LEU A 30 -1.66 4.61 -1.35
N VAL A 31 -1.40 4.54 -2.64
CA VAL A 31 -1.82 3.41 -3.50
C VAL A 31 -0.60 2.88 -4.21
N ASP A 32 -0.39 1.57 -4.14
CA ASP A 32 0.72 0.88 -4.81
C ASP A 32 0.30 -0.53 -5.20
N ASP A 33 1.04 -1.18 -6.08
CA ASP A 33 0.78 -2.56 -6.51
C ASP A 33 1.39 -3.58 -5.56
N ILE A 34 2.57 -3.30 -5.01
CA ILE A 34 3.32 -4.25 -4.17
C ILE A 34 4.02 -3.56 -2.99
N VAL A 35 3.99 -4.20 -1.84
CA VAL A 35 4.80 -3.84 -0.69
C VAL A 35 5.65 -5.02 -0.24
N ASP A 36 6.98 -4.86 -0.27
CA ASP A 36 7.92 -5.90 0.14
C ASP A 36 8.54 -5.57 1.51
N SER A 37 9.62 -4.83 1.57
CA SER A 37 10.24 -4.46 2.85
C SER A 37 9.53 -3.33 3.62
N ALA A 38 8.58 -2.67 2.99
CA ALA A 38 7.81 -1.53 3.47
C ALA A 38 8.62 -0.25 3.77
N GLY A 39 9.92 -0.22 3.47
CA GLY A 39 10.75 0.96 3.75
C GLY A 39 10.25 2.21 3.03
N THR A 40 10.03 2.11 1.72
CA THR A 40 9.51 3.22 0.90
C THR A 40 8.15 3.70 1.36
N LEU A 41 7.23 2.78 1.67
CA LEU A 41 5.89 3.09 2.11
C LEU A 41 5.89 3.84 3.46
N CYS A 42 6.69 3.38 4.42
CA CYS A 42 6.81 4.03 5.72
C CYS A 42 7.48 5.40 5.62
N ASN A 43 8.54 5.54 4.81
CA ASN A 43 9.18 6.83 4.56
C ASN A 43 8.21 7.82 3.89
N ALA A 44 7.38 7.36 2.96
CA ALA A 44 6.35 8.18 2.33
C ALA A 44 5.30 8.65 3.34
N SER A 45 4.86 7.77 4.23
CA SER A 45 3.90 8.14 5.29
C SER A 45 4.47 9.18 6.25
N GLU A 46 5.74 9.04 6.65
CA GLU A 46 6.44 10.04 7.47
C GLU A 46 6.55 11.40 6.77
N ALA A 47 6.89 11.39 5.48
CA ALA A 47 7.01 12.62 4.70
C ALA A 47 5.65 13.34 4.59
N LEU A 48 4.56 12.60 4.37
CA LEU A 48 3.21 13.16 4.32
C LEU A 48 2.79 13.76 5.67
N MET A 49 3.06 13.07 6.77
CA MET A 49 2.77 13.59 8.12
C MET A 49 3.57 14.85 8.42
N LYS A 50 4.86 14.89 8.06
CA LYS A 50 5.71 16.09 8.18
C LYS A 50 5.21 17.25 7.32
N ALA A 51 4.61 16.96 6.17
CA ALA A 51 4.01 17.97 5.29
C ALA A 51 2.63 18.47 5.78
N GLY A 52 2.13 17.96 6.90
CA GLY A 52 0.90 18.42 7.54
C GLY A 52 -0.35 17.61 7.22
N ALA A 53 -0.21 16.38 6.71
CA ALA A 53 -1.34 15.46 6.61
C ALA A 53 -1.93 15.13 8.00
N ILE A 54 -3.24 14.93 8.07
CA ILE A 54 -3.95 14.55 9.30
C ILE A 54 -3.71 13.07 9.62
N SER A 55 -3.79 12.24 8.58
CA SER A 55 -3.55 10.80 8.68
C SER A 55 -3.10 10.25 7.34
N VAL A 56 -2.43 9.10 7.36
CA VAL A 56 -1.99 8.38 6.17
C VAL A 56 -2.39 6.93 6.29
N SER A 57 -3.15 6.43 5.31
CA SER A 57 -3.44 5.02 5.10
C SER A 57 -2.81 4.54 3.80
N ALA A 58 -2.60 3.25 3.65
CA ALA A 58 -2.06 2.67 2.42
C ALA A 58 -2.92 1.50 1.94
N TYR A 59 -3.14 1.44 0.63
CA TYR A 59 -3.85 0.36 -0.05
C TYR A 59 -2.93 -0.25 -1.10
N VAL A 60 -2.58 -1.51 -0.91
CA VAL A 60 -1.61 -2.21 -1.75
C VAL A 60 -2.14 -3.57 -2.15
N THR A 61 -2.02 -3.92 -3.42
CA THR A 61 -2.56 -5.20 -3.92
C THR A 61 -1.79 -6.38 -3.32
N HIS A 62 -0.46 -6.39 -3.44
CA HIS A 62 0.36 -7.54 -3.06
C HIS A 62 1.21 -7.25 -1.81
N GLY A 63 0.79 -7.82 -0.69
CA GLY A 63 1.54 -7.72 0.57
C GLY A 63 2.56 -8.86 0.70
N VAL A 64 3.78 -8.68 0.16
CA VAL A 64 4.89 -9.63 0.36
C VAL A 64 5.37 -9.57 1.80
N LEU A 65 5.59 -8.37 2.33
CA LEU A 65 5.93 -8.08 3.72
C LEU A 65 7.09 -8.92 4.25
N SER A 66 8.18 -8.97 3.48
CA SER A 66 9.37 -9.74 3.82
C SER A 66 10.19 -9.12 4.96
N GLY A 67 10.96 -9.96 5.62
CA GLY A 67 11.89 -9.54 6.69
C GLY A 67 11.17 -8.82 7.83
N GLY A 68 11.68 -7.65 8.23
CA GLY A 68 11.10 -6.82 9.29
C GLY A 68 9.97 -5.89 8.87
N ALA A 69 9.31 -6.14 7.72
CA ALA A 69 8.30 -5.24 7.15
C ALA A 69 7.12 -5.01 8.09
N VAL A 70 6.58 -6.06 8.72
CA VAL A 70 5.46 -5.95 9.66
C VAL A 70 5.82 -5.05 10.84
N ALA A 71 6.99 -5.26 11.46
CA ALA A 71 7.47 -4.42 12.57
C ALA A 71 7.64 -2.96 12.13
N ARG A 72 8.14 -2.74 10.91
CA ARG A 72 8.31 -1.40 10.34
C ARG A 72 6.96 -0.70 10.13
N VAL A 73 5.98 -1.40 9.58
CA VAL A 73 4.62 -0.88 9.39
C VAL A 73 3.95 -0.57 10.74
N THR A 74 4.05 -1.47 11.71
CA THR A 74 3.42 -1.27 13.03
C THR A 74 4.03 -0.12 13.83
N SER A 75 5.31 0.20 13.59
CA SER A 75 5.99 1.34 14.22
C SER A 75 5.92 2.65 13.41
N SER A 76 5.37 2.61 12.21
CA SER A 76 5.23 3.78 11.34
C SER A 76 4.00 4.63 11.71
N PRO A 77 3.88 5.85 11.19
CA PRO A 77 2.69 6.67 11.35
C PRO A 77 1.50 6.26 10.47
N LEU A 78 1.58 5.14 9.75
CA LEU A 78 0.45 4.59 9.00
C LEU A 78 -0.70 4.22 9.94
N GLU A 79 -1.87 4.83 9.69
CA GLU A 79 -3.10 4.49 10.39
C GLU A 79 -3.53 3.05 10.08
N GLU A 80 -3.47 2.65 8.81
CA GLU A 80 -3.63 1.27 8.37
C GLU A 80 -2.90 0.99 7.06
N LEU A 81 -2.47 -0.24 6.90
CA LEU A 81 -2.07 -0.86 5.63
C LEU A 81 -3.13 -1.90 5.24
N VAL A 82 -3.79 -1.67 4.12
CA VAL A 82 -4.74 -2.62 3.54
C VAL A 82 -4.09 -3.36 2.40
N ILE A 83 -4.07 -4.68 2.47
CA ILE A 83 -3.54 -5.57 1.44
C ILE A 83 -4.61 -6.56 1.00
N THR A 84 -4.43 -7.18 -0.16
CA THR A 84 -5.30 -8.29 -0.57
C THR A 84 -4.77 -9.64 -0.09
N ASP A 85 -5.59 -10.66 -0.23
CA ASP A 85 -5.22 -12.07 0.04
C ASP A 85 -4.58 -12.77 -1.18
N SER A 86 -4.04 -12.00 -2.13
CA SER A 86 -3.25 -12.54 -3.25
C SER A 86 -2.00 -13.29 -2.78
N ILE A 87 -1.50 -12.95 -1.58
CA ILE A 87 -0.44 -13.64 -0.88
C ILE A 87 -0.97 -14.00 0.51
N PRO A 88 -0.83 -15.26 0.97
CA PRO A 88 -1.30 -15.66 2.29
C PRO A 88 -0.66 -14.85 3.41
N ALA A 89 -1.48 -14.39 4.36
CA ALA A 89 -1.00 -13.66 5.53
C ALA A 89 -0.20 -14.57 6.46
N THR A 90 0.98 -14.11 6.86
CA THR A 90 1.75 -14.74 7.94
C THR A 90 1.08 -14.48 9.30
N GLU A 91 1.47 -15.22 10.33
CA GLU A 91 0.97 -14.96 11.70
C GLU A 91 1.32 -13.54 12.16
N ALA A 92 2.50 -13.03 11.80
CA ALA A 92 2.90 -11.66 12.12
C ALA A 92 1.95 -10.62 11.48
N VAL A 93 1.53 -10.83 10.24
CA VAL A 93 0.54 -9.98 9.56
C VAL A 93 -0.81 -10.04 10.25
N LYS A 94 -1.30 -11.23 10.60
CA LYS A 94 -2.58 -11.42 11.28
C LYS A 94 -2.62 -10.77 12.67
N MET A 95 -1.50 -10.75 13.36
CA MET A 95 -1.37 -10.15 14.71
C MET A 95 -1.14 -8.65 14.70
N ALA A 96 -0.79 -8.06 13.56
CA ALA A 96 -0.51 -6.64 13.45
C ALA A 96 -1.82 -5.82 13.60
N HIS A 97 -1.79 -4.81 14.48
CA HIS A 97 -2.97 -4.00 14.79
C HIS A 97 -3.40 -3.07 13.66
N ASN A 98 -2.48 -2.72 12.75
CA ASN A 98 -2.70 -1.76 11.67
C ASN A 98 -2.51 -2.36 10.27
N ILE A 99 -2.55 -3.69 10.13
CA ILE A 99 -2.56 -4.36 8.83
C ILE A 99 -3.87 -5.12 8.67
N ARG A 100 -4.61 -4.81 7.61
CA ARG A 100 -5.89 -5.42 7.30
C ARG A 100 -5.85 -6.10 5.94
N GLN A 101 -6.36 -7.31 5.84
CA GLN A 101 -6.42 -8.07 4.59
C GLN A 101 -7.84 -8.09 4.04
N LEU A 102 -7.98 -7.81 2.74
CA LEU A 102 -9.21 -7.93 1.98
C LEU A 102 -9.11 -9.11 1.03
N THR A 103 -10.22 -9.84 0.89
CA THR A 103 -10.27 -10.93 -0.09
C THR A 103 -10.57 -10.42 -1.50
N ILE A 104 -9.81 -10.91 -2.48
CA ILE A 104 -10.09 -10.73 -3.91
C ILE A 104 -10.77 -11.96 -4.51
N ALA A 105 -11.11 -12.97 -3.71
CA ALA A 105 -11.70 -14.21 -4.18
C ALA A 105 -12.98 -13.99 -5.02
N PRO A 106 -13.94 -13.11 -4.64
CA PRO A 106 -15.12 -12.86 -5.47
C PRO A 106 -14.77 -12.28 -6.86
N LEU A 107 -13.83 -11.33 -6.91
CA LEU A 107 -13.37 -10.73 -8.17
C LEU A 107 -12.68 -11.76 -9.05
N MET A 108 -11.83 -12.61 -8.48
CA MET A 108 -11.16 -13.68 -9.20
C MET A 108 -12.14 -14.73 -9.72
N ALA A 109 -13.10 -15.14 -8.89
CA ALA A 109 -14.12 -16.10 -9.29
C ALA A 109 -14.97 -15.59 -10.44
N GLU A 110 -15.40 -14.34 -10.38
CA GLU A 110 -16.16 -13.70 -11.47
C GLU A 110 -15.31 -13.59 -12.76
N SER A 111 -14.05 -13.25 -12.66
CA SER A 111 -13.14 -13.19 -13.80
C SER A 111 -12.99 -14.56 -14.48
N ILE A 112 -12.80 -15.62 -13.69
CA ILE A 112 -12.70 -16.99 -14.18
C ILE A 112 -14.01 -17.42 -14.85
N SER A 113 -15.16 -17.15 -14.24
CA SER A 113 -16.48 -17.46 -14.82
C SER A 113 -16.67 -16.78 -16.17
N ARG A 114 -16.37 -15.49 -16.28
CA ARG A 114 -16.49 -14.74 -17.52
C ARG A 114 -15.58 -15.27 -18.63
N ILE A 115 -14.34 -15.61 -18.29
CA ILE A 115 -13.41 -16.21 -19.26
C ILE A 115 -13.96 -17.56 -19.74
N SER A 116 -14.45 -18.40 -18.84
CA SER A 116 -15.03 -19.71 -19.17
C SER A 116 -16.29 -19.60 -20.05
N GLU A 117 -17.05 -18.54 -19.88
CA GLU A 117 -18.28 -18.26 -20.63
C GLU A 117 -18.08 -17.34 -21.84
N GLU A 118 -16.82 -17.05 -22.21
CA GLU A 118 -16.46 -16.15 -23.31
C GLU A 118 -17.05 -14.74 -23.18
N ARG A 119 -17.26 -14.27 -21.94
CA ARG A 119 -17.75 -12.91 -21.62
C ARG A 119 -16.62 -11.93 -21.34
N SER A 120 -16.89 -10.65 -21.49
CA SER A 120 -15.90 -9.60 -21.22
C SER A 120 -15.52 -9.52 -19.74
N VAL A 121 -14.22 -9.52 -19.46
CA VAL A 121 -13.64 -9.27 -18.14
C VAL A 121 -13.50 -7.77 -17.87
N SER A 122 -13.24 -6.96 -18.91
CA SER A 122 -13.03 -5.52 -18.77
C SER A 122 -14.22 -4.80 -18.13
N SER A 123 -15.43 -5.25 -18.38
CA SER A 123 -16.65 -4.69 -17.75
C SER A 123 -16.77 -4.90 -16.23
N LEU A 124 -15.81 -5.59 -15.60
CA LEU A 124 -15.70 -5.63 -14.14
C LEU A 124 -15.11 -4.35 -13.55
N PHE A 125 -14.48 -3.54 -14.39
CA PHE A 125 -13.70 -2.35 -13.98
C PHE A 125 -14.30 -1.04 -14.55
N ASP A 126 -15.45 -1.11 -15.21
CA ASP A 126 -16.17 0.04 -15.75
C ASP A 126 -17.05 0.72 -14.69
#